data_6e9e09ea161af821b04a0797e947b555
#
_entry.id   6e9e09ea161af821b04a0797e947b555
#
_cell.length_a   1.000
_cell.length_b   1.000
_cell.length_c   1.000
_cell.angle_alpha   90.00
_cell.angle_beta   90.00
_cell.angle_gamma   90.00
#
_symmetry.space_group_name_H-M   'P 1'
#
loop_
_entity.id
_entity.type
_entity.pdbx_description
1 polymer ?
#
loop_
_entity_poly.entity_id
_entity_poly.type
_entity_poly.pdbx_seq_one_letter_code
_entity_poly.pdbx_strand_id
1 'polypeptide(L)'
;MSVRLSRGEAWDLLAEWVQSESLQRHCLAVEAAMRAYARKYGEDEELWGVVGLLHDMDYERHPDLDTGHPRVALAELESRDVDPVVVRAIASHADFLGVSRDSPLEKTLYAVDELSGFVLACAYVRPEGINGMTPKSVKKKLKQPSFAAAVNRDEVRAGAEELGVDVDEHVAFVIAALAERADELGIQGREAA
;
A
#
# COMPACT_ATOMS: atom_id res chain seq x y z
N MET A 1 18.51 -15.58 14.61
CA MET A 1 17.08 -15.97 14.42
C MET A 1 16.38 -14.75 13.87
N SER A 2 15.62 -14.89 12.79
CA SER A 2 14.88 -13.76 12.21
C SER A 2 13.82 -13.24 13.19
N VAL A 3 13.65 -11.91 13.19
CA VAL A 3 12.69 -11.21 14.07
C VAL A 3 11.39 -11.02 13.29
N ARG A 4 10.30 -11.46 13.90
CA ARG A 4 8.96 -11.19 13.39
C ARG A 4 8.41 -9.97 14.12
N LEU A 5 8.30 -8.85 13.41
CA LEU A 5 7.73 -7.63 13.97
C LEU A 5 6.23 -7.79 14.21
N SER A 6 5.78 -7.35 15.37
CA SER A 6 4.36 -7.04 15.58
C SER A 6 3.96 -5.76 14.86
N ARG A 7 2.64 -5.54 14.65
CA ARG A 7 2.15 -4.28 14.08
C ARG A 7 2.62 -3.06 14.88
N GLY A 8 2.66 -3.14 16.21
CA GLY A 8 3.11 -2.03 17.04
C GLY A 8 4.57 -1.67 16.78
N GLU A 9 5.46 -2.65 16.76
CA GLU A 9 6.88 -2.45 16.44
C GLU A 9 7.10 -1.92 15.02
N ALA A 10 6.32 -2.41 14.04
CA ALA A 10 6.36 -1.91 12.67
C ALA A 10 5.87 -0.46 12.57
N TRP A 11 4.82 -0.10 13.32
CA TRP A 11 4.34 1.28 13.38
C TRP A 11 5.38 2.21 14.02
N ASP A 12 5.99 1.81 15.12
CA ASP A 12 7.02 2.61 15.79
C ASP A 12 8.21 2.85 14.85
N LEU A 13 8.60 1.82 14.09
CA LEU A 13 9.65 1.93 13.09
C LEU A 13 9.23 2.87 11.94
N LEU A 14 8.03 2.74 11.40
CA LEU A 14 7.53 3.66 10.38
C LEU A 14 7.51 5.11 10.89
N ALA A 15 7.01 5.35 12.09
CA ALA A 15 6.92 6.67 12.69
C ALA A 15 8.29 7.29 13.01
N GLU A 16 9.31 6.47 13.27
CA GLU A 16 10.69 6.92 13.39
C GLU A 16 11.21 7.46 12.04
N TRP A 17 10.87 6.81 10.92
CA TRP A 17 11.40 7.13 9.59
C TRP A 17 10.57 8.15 8.82
N VAL A 18 9.27 8.16 9.00
CA VAL A 18 8.31 8.95 8.23
C VAL A 18 7.61 9.97 9.13
N GLN A 19 7.77 11.25 8.83
CA GLN A 19 7.10 12.37 9.52
C GLN A 19 5.90 12.90 8.72
N SER A 20 5.88 12.66 7.41
CA SER A 20 4.81 13.05 6.51
C SER A 20 3.52 12.28 6.83
N GLU A 21 2.50 13.00 7.29
CA GLU A 21 1.17 12.42 7.52
C GLU A 21 0.59 11.78 6.25
N SER A 22 0.86 12.37 5.09
CA SER A 22 0.41 11.82 3.80
C SER A 22 1.02 10.46 3.51
N LEU A 23 2.33 10.29 3.73
CA LEU A 23 3.01 9.02 3.51
C LEU A 23 2.62 7.98 4.58
N GLN A 24 2.48 8.40 5.84
CA GLN A 24 1.96 7.51 6.90
C GLN A 24 0.57 6.98 6.53
N ARG A 25 -0.34 7.84 6.03
CA ARG A 25 -1.67 7.42 5.59
C ARG A 25 -1.62 6.50 4.37
N HIS A 26 -0.67 6.72 3.45
CA HIS A 26 -0.45 5.79 2.35
C HIS A 26 -0.06 4.40 2.87
N CYS A 27 0.96 4.30 3.73
CA CYS A 27 1.39 3.05 4.33
C CYS A 27 0.26 2.35 5.10
N LEU A 28 -0.56 3.11 5.85
CA LEU A 28 -1.74 2.58 6.54
C LEU A 28 -2.82 2.07 5.58
N ALA A 29 -3.01 2.72 4.43
CA ALA A 29 -3.95 2.27 3.41
C ALA A 29 -3.48 0.98 2.75
N VAL A 30 -2.18 0.88 2.44
CA VAL A 30 -1.59 -0.35 1.91
C VAL A 30 -1.66 -1.46 2.96
N GLU A 31 -1.36 -1.19 4.24
CA GLU A 31 -1.59 -2.15 5.34
C GLU A 31 -3.03 -2.67 5.35
N ALA A 32 -4.03 -1.78 5.25
CA ALA A 32 -5.43 -2.15 5.28
C ALA A 32 -5.80 -3.10 4.12
N ALA A 33 -5.35 -2.78 2.91
CA ALA A 33 -5.57 -3.61 1.73
C ALA A 33 -4.86 -4.97 1.82
N MET A 34 -3.60 -4.98 2.30
CA MET A 34 -2.83 -6.21 2.50
C MET A 34 -3.50 -7.13 3.52
N ARG A 35 -3.94 -6.62 4.67
CA ARG A 35 -4.66 -7.39 5.68
C ARG A 35 -5.97 -7.97 5.13
N ALA A 36 -6.73 -7.19 4.36
CA ALA A 36 -7.96 -7.66 3.75
C ALA A 36 -7.71 -8.82 2.77
N TYR A 37 -6.67 -8.71 1.94
CA TYR A 37 -6.27 -9.79 1.04
C TYR A 37 -5.73 -11.02 1.78
N ALA A 38 -4.97 -10.85 2.86
CA ALA A 38 -4.53 -11.96 3.72
C ALA A 38 -5.74 -12.75 4.24
N ARG A 39 -6.77 -12.06 4.77
CA ARG A 39 -8.03 -12.70 5.20
C ARG A 39 -8.72 -13.44 4.05
N LYS A 40 -8.77 -12.83 2.87
CA LYS A 40 -9.39 -13.44 1.67
C LYS A 40 -8.70 -14.74 1.25
N TYR A 41 -7.36 -14.78 1.37
CA TYR A 41 -6.57 -15.94 0.95
C TYR A 41 -6.30 -16.94 2.08
N GLY A 42 -6.69 -16.64 3.32
CA GLY A 42 -6.42 -17.49 4.48
C GLY A 42 -4.96 -17.47 4.92
N GLU A 43 -4.27 -16.35 4.64
CA GLU A 43 -2.86 -16.13 4.93
C GLU A 43 -2.64 -15.36 6.24
N ASP A 44 -1.38 -15.17 6.63
CA ASP A 44 -1.01 -14.48 7.86
C ASP A 44 -1.25 -12.97 7.78
N GLU A 45 -2.36 -12.52 8.38
CA GLU A 45 -2.78 -11.13 8.37
C GLU A 45 -1.75 -10.18 9.01
N GLU A 46 -1.07 -10.60 10.09
CA GLU A 46 -0.05 -9.78 10.75
C GLU A 46 1.18 -9.60 9.84
N LEU A 47 1.68 -10.69 9.27
CA LEU A 47 2.81 -10.63 8.34
C LEU A 47 2.51 -9.72 7.15
N TRP A 48 1.35 -9.90 6.53
CA TRP A 48 0.96 -9.10 5.35
C TRP A 48 0.75 -7.63 5.71
N GLY A 49 0.19 -7.37 6.89
CA GLY A 49 0.02 -6.00 7.40
C GLY A 49 1.36 -5.29 7.62
N VAL A 50 2.34 -5.98 8.22
CA VAL A 50 3.69 -5.44 8.45
C VAL A 50 4.37 -5.10 7.12
N VAL A 51 4.26 -5.96 6.11
CA VAL A 51 4.80 -5.70 4.77
C VAL A 51 4.19 -4.44 4.18
N GLY A 52 2.86 -4.33 4.19
CA GLY A 52 2.18 -3.14 3.67
C GLY A 52 2.53 -1.86 4.43
N LEU A 53 2.72 -1.95 5.74
CA LEU A 53 3.05 -0.79 6.58
C LEU A 53 4.48 -0.27 6.34
N LEU A 54 5.43 -1.14 6.05
CA LEU A 54 6.86 -0.79 5.95
C LEU A 54 7.39 -0.63 4.53
N HIS A 55 6.59 -0.92 3.48
CA HIS A 55 7.11 -0.97 2.11
C HIS A 55 7.78 0.32 1.65
N ASP A 56 7.27 1.47 2.09
CA ASP A 56 7.72 2.82 1.72
C ASP A 56 8.41 3.58 2.86
N MET A 57 8.87 2.90 3.92
CA MET A 57 9.36 3.57 5.13
C MET A 57 10.55 4.52 4.88
N ASP A 58 11.33 4.31 3.85
CA ASP A 58 12.49 5.15 3.52
C ASP A 58 12.20 6.25 2.50
N TYR A 59 11.03 6.22 1.84
CA TYR A 59 10.73 7.07 0.67
C TYR A 59 10.82 8.57 0.98
N GLU A 60 10.40 9.01 2.17
CA GLU A 60 10.47 10.44 2.55
C GLU A 60 11.91 10.95 2.62
N ARG A 61 12.81 10.16 3.17
CA ARG A 61 14.21 10.54 3.40
C ARG A 61 15.12 10.20 2.23
N HIS A 62 14.77 9.18 1.48
CA HIS A 62 15.60 8.60 0.43
C HIS A 62 14.80 8.31 -0.86
N PRO A 63 14.19 9.35 -1.48
CA PRO A 63 13.29 9.15 -2.64
C PRO A 63 14.00 8.79 -3.94
N ASP A 64 15.33 8.81 -3.97
CA ASP A 64 16.12 8.45 -5.14
C ASP A 64 16.02 6.94 -5.43
N LEU A 65 15.56 6.58 -6.63
CA LEU A 65 15.31 5.18 -6.99
C LEU A 65 16.59 4.39 -7.32
N ASP A 66 17.69 5.06 -7.61
CA ASP A 66 18.96 4.38 -7.92
C ASP A 66 19.74 4.01 -6.65
N THR A 67 19.72 4.87 -5.65
CA THR A 67 20.57 4.74 -4.44
C THR A 67 19.77 4.75 -3.12
N GLY A 68 18.51 5.16 -3.12
CA GLY A 68 17.64 5.31 -1.96
C GLY A 68 16.58 4.21 -1.89
N HIS A 69 15.33 4.62 -2.10
CA HIS A 69 14.17 3.74 -2.00
C HIS A 69 14.20 2.59 -3.02
N PRO A 70 13.82 1.36 -2.63
CA PRO A 70 13.61 0.87 -1.26
C PRO A 70 14.87 0.28 -0.62
N ARG A 71 16.05 0.46 -1.23
CA ARG A 71 17.32 -0.16 -0.80
C ARG A 71 17.70 0.19 0.62
N VAL A 72 17.40 1.43 1.05
CA VAL A 72 17.72 1.88 2.42
C VAL A 72 16.80 1.19 3.42
N ALA A 73 15.49 1.07 3.11
CA ALA A 73 14.56 0.29 3.92
C ALA A 73 14.98 -1.17 4.04
N LEU A 74 15.37 -1.80 2.91
CA LEU A 74 15.83 -3.20 2.91
C LEU A 74 17.07 -3.39 3.80
N ALA A 75 18.07 -2.52 3.68
CA ALA A 75 19.28 -2.59 4.50
C ALA A 75 18.96 -2.40 5.99
N GLU A 76 18.07 -1.49 6.34
CA GLU A 76 17.64 -1.26 7.72
C GLU A 76 16.92 -2.49 8.29
N LEU A 77 15.98 -3.07 7.56
CA LEU A 77 15.24 -4.26 7.98
C LEU A 77 16.17 -5.48 8.14
N GLU A 78 17.13 -5.66 7.21
CA GLU A 78 18.15 -6.70 7.31
C GLU A 78 19.06 -6.50 8.54
N SER A 79 19.45 -5.26 8.83
CA SER A 79 20.31 -4.94 9.99
C SER A 79 19.62 -5.24 11.33
N ARG A 80 18.29 -5.27 11.34
CA ARG A 80 17.45 -5.63 12.50
C ARG A 80 17.06 -7.11 12.53
N ASP A 81 17.64 -7.93 11.66
CA ASP A 81 17.31 -9.36 11.52
C ASP A 81 15.80 -9.61 11.24
N VAL A 82 15.09 -8.67 10.60
CA VAL A 82 13.68 -8.84 10.26
C VAL A 82 13.50 -10.04 9.33
N ASP A 83 12.34 -10.71 9.44
CA ASP A 83 12.02 -11.90 8.66
C ASP A 83 12.33 -11.69 7.16
N PRO A 84 13.17 -12.52 6.53
CA PRO A 84 13.52 -12.39 5.12
C PRO A 84 12.32 -12.40 4.16
N VAL A 85 11.18 -12.97 4.57
CA VAL A 85 9.94 -12.92 3.79
C VAL A 85 9.43 -11.49 3.66
N VAL A 86 9.49 -10.69 4.75
CA VAL A 86 9.13 -9.27 4.75
C VAL A 86 10.07 -8.48 3.84
N VAL A 87 11.38 -8.67 4.01
CA VAL A 87 12.42 -7.98 3.23
C VAL A 87 12.25 -8.26 1.73
N ARG A 88 12.07 -9.53 1.37
CA ARG A 88 11.89 -9.94 -0.03
C ARG A 88 10.59 -9.37 -0.62
N ALA A 89 9.48 -9.40 0.12
CA ALA A 89 8.21 -8.86 -0.35
C ALA A 89 8.35 -7.36 -0.63
N ILE A 90 8.98 -6.60 0.28
CA ILE A 90 9.26 -5.19 0.06
C ILE A 90 10.18 -4.98 -1.14
N ALA A 91 11.24 -5.78 -1.31
CA ALA A 91 12.11 -5.67 -2.49
C ALA A 91 11.37 -5.89 -3.80
N SER A 92 10.35 -6.76 -3.82
CA SER A 92 9.64 -7.15 -5.03
C SER A 92 8.63 -6.11 -5.54
N HIS A 93 8.23 -5.10 -4.72
CA HIS A 93 7.29 -4.08 -5.17
C HIS A 93 7.93 -3.09 -6.15
N ALA A 94 9.24 -2.92 -6.10
CA ALA A 94 10.00 -2.00 -6.93
C ALA A 94 10.53 -2.71 -8.21
N ASP A 95 9.88 -2.53 -9.35
CA ASP A 95 10.20 -3.18 -10.63
C ASP A 95 11.68 -3.03 -11.05
N PHE A 96 12.27 -1.87 -10.77
CA PHE A 96 13.66 -1.57 -11.13
C PHE A 96 14.70 -2.37 -10.32
N LEU A 97 14.30 -3.06 -9.26
CA LEU A 97 15.17 -4.01 -8.55
C LEU A 97 15.25 -5.37 -9.24
N GLY A 98 14.34 -5.68 -10.16
CA GLY A 98 14.33 -6.94 -10.90
C GLY A 98 14.05 -8.16 -10.03
N VAL A 99 13.46 -7.98 -8.85
CA VAL A 99 13.05 -9.07 -7.96
C VAL A 99 11.70 -9.60 -8.44
N SER A 100 11.65 -10.90 -8.77
CA SER A 100 10.39 -11.53 -9.21
C SER A 100 9.35 -11.58 -8.09
N ARG A 101 8.09 -11.47 -8.46
CA ARG A 101 6.94 -11.65 -7.56
C ARG A 101 6.38 -13.06 -7.74
N ASP A 102 6.80 -13.96 -6.85
CA ASP A 102 6.49 -15.40 -6.98
C ASP A 102 5.35 -15.83 -6.04
N SER A 103 5.24 -15.18 -4.87
CA SER A 103 4.23 -15.49 -3.86
C SER A 103 2.98 -14.61 -3.98
N PRO A 104 1.83 -15.07 -3.44
CA PRO A 104 0.63 -14.23 -3.32
C PRO A 104 0.87 -12.93 -2.54
N LEU A 105 1.71 -12.95 -1.50
CA LEU A 105 2.10 -11.78 -0.72
C LEU A 105 2.73 -10.69 -1.60
N GLU A 106 3.74 -11.06 -2.39
CA GLU A 106 4.49 -10.16 -3.26
C GLU A 106 3.61 -9.56 -4.36
N LYS A 107 2.80 -10.41 -5.02
CA LYS A 107 1.85 -9.95 -6.05
C LYS A 107 0.79 -9.03 -5.50
N THR A 108 0.32 -9.31 -4.27
CA THR A 108 -0.68 -8.46 -3.62
C THR A 108 -0.11 -7.10 -3.26
N LEU A 109 1.10 -7.03 -2.68
CA LEU A 109 1.74 -5.76 -2.36
C LEU A 109 1.82 -4.86 -3.60
N TYR A 110 2.36 -5.38 -4.70
CA TYR A 110 2.45 -4.65 -5.96
C TYR A 110 1.08 -4.20 -6.49
N ALA A 111 0.06 -5.06 -6.38
CA ALA A 111 -1.27 -4.75 -6.88
C ALA A 111 -2.01 -3.69 -6.06
N VAL A 112 -1.78 -3.61 -4.74
CA VAL A 112 -2.53 -2.70 -3.86
C VAL A 112 -1.83 -1.38 -3.62
N ASP A 113 -0.54 -1.27 -3.82
CA ASP A 113 0.28 -0.11 -3.50
C ASP A 113 -0.24 1.16 -4.20
N GLU A 114 -0.03 1.30 -5.48
CA GLU A 114 -0.45 2.45 -6.28
C GLU A 114 -1.99 2.65 -6.25
N LEU A 115 -2.75 1.56 -6.23
CA LEU A 115 -4.20 1.64 -6.16
C LEU A 115 -4.68 2.21 -4.83
N SER A 116 -4.07 1.84 -3.71
CA SER A 116 -4.43 2.37 -2.38
C SER A 116 -4.20 3.88 -2.31
N GLY A 117 -3.05 4.35 -2.79
CA GLY A 117 -2.75 5.78 -2.90
C GLY A 117 -3.76 6.51 -3.80
N PHE A 118 -4.15 5.89 -4.91
CA PHE A 118 -5.15 6.48 -5.82
C PHE A 118 -6.55 6.54 -5.20
N VAL A 119 -6.98 5.51 -4.49
CA VAL A 119 -8.28 5.49 -3.78
C VAL A 119 -8.31 6.55 -2.68
N LEU A 120 -7.22 6.71 -1.90
CA LEU A 120 -7.08 7.80 -0.93
C LEU A 120 -7.25 9.17 -1.60
N ALA A 121 -6.54 9.43 -2.69
CA ALA A 121 -6.65 10.68 -3.43
C ALA A 121 -8.08 10.94 -3.93
N CYS A 122 -8.76 9.90 -4.39
CA CYS A 122 -10.18 9.99 -4.79
C CYS A 122 -11.08 10.35 -3.60
N ALA A 123 -10.83 9.78 -2.41
CA ALA A 123 -11.63 10.04 -1.23
C ALA A 123 -11.45 11.49 -0.72
N TYR A 124 -10.23 12.00 -0.69
CA TYR A 124 -9.93 13.35 -0.20
C TYR A 124 -10.62 14.48 -0.98
N VAL A 125 -10.90 14.28 -2.27
CA VAL A 125 -11.57 15.30 -3.10
C VAL A 125 -13.09 15.20 -3.09
N ARG A 126 -13.65 14.26 -2.33
CA ARG A 126 -15.10 14.04 -2.22
C ARG A 126 -15.61 14.55 -0.88
N PRO A 127 -16.76 15.28 -0.86
CA PRO A 127 -17.43 15.64 0.40
C PRO A 127 -17.78 14.40 1.24
N GLU A 128 -18.22 13.32 0.60
CA GLU A 128 -18.61 12.07 1.24
C GLU A 128 -17.39 11.15 1.57
N GLY A 129 -16.18 11.59 1.24
CA GLY A 129 -15.00 10.77 1.42
C GLY A 129 -15.08 9.47 0.64
N ILE A 130 -14.79 8.36 1.32
CA ILE A 130 -14.86 7.01 0.72
C ILE A 130 -16.31 6.49 0.63
N ASN A 131 -17.25 7.09 1.36
CA ASN A 131 -18.62 6.63 1.40
C ASN A 131 -19.27 6.68 0.00
N GLY A 132 -19.90 5.59 -0.41
CA GLY A 132 -20.52 5.47 -1.73
C GLY A 132 -19.56 5.57 -2.92
N MET A 133 -18.23 5.45 -2.69
CA MET A 133 -17.25 5.32 -3.78
C MET A 133 -17.45 3.99 -4.51
N THR A 134 -17.29 4.02 -5.83
CA THR A 134 -17.47 2.84 -6.69
C THR A 134 -16.29 2.67 -7.63
N PRO A 135 -16.04 1.45 -8.14
CA PRO A 135 -15.02 1.20 -9.16
C PRO A 135 -15.18 2.12 -10.38
N LYS A 136 -16.42 2.36 -10.81
CA LYS A 136 -16.73 3.28 -11.92
C LYS A 136 -16.23 4.70 -11.65
N SER A 137 -16.40 5.21 -10.41
CA SER A 137 -15.94 6.55 -10.04
C SER A 137 -14.42 6.64 -10.01
N VAL A 138 -13.74 5.63 -9.49
CA VAL A 138 -12.27 5.51 -9.46
C VAL A 138 -11.72 5.43 -10.89
N LYS A 139 -12.26 4.54 -11.73
CA LYS A 139 -11.84 4.41 -13.14
C LYS A 139 -12.05 5.69 -13.95
N LYS A 140 -13.09 6.46 -13.65
CA LYS A 140 -13.29 7.78 -14.28
C LYS A 140 -12.16 8.75 -13.92
N LYS A 141 -11.68 8.71 -12.68
CA LYS A 141 -10.54 9.52 -12.22
C LYS A 141 -9.21 9.03 -12.78
N LEU A 142 -8.99 7.70 -12.92
CA LEU A 142 -7.80 7.13 -13.55
C LEU A 142 -7.58 7.64 -15.00
N LYS A 143 -8.65 8.01 -15.71
CA LYS A 143 -8.57 8.60 -17.04
C LYS A 143 -8.15 10.08 -17.07
N GLN A 144 -7.96 10.72 -15.91
CA GLN A 144 -7.56 12.12 -15.79
C GLN A 144 -6.07 12.20 -15.42
N PRO A 145 -5.13 12.44 -16.36
CA PRO A 145 -3.70 12.37 -16.08
C PRO A 145 -3.21 13.37 -15.02
N SER A 146 -3.86 14.53 -14.93
CA SER A 146 -3.51 15.58 -13.97
C SER A 146 -3.99 15.29 -12.53
N PHE A 147 -4.93 14.36 -12.36
CA PHE A 147 -5.42 13.99 -11.03
C PHE A 147 -4.48 12.93 -10.42
N ALA A 148 -3.99 13.16 -9.20
CA ALA A 148 -3.02 12.27 -8.55
C ALA A 148 -1.90 11.86 -9.53
N ALA A 149 -1.21 12.84 -10.11
CA ALA A 149 -0.29 12.65 -11.23
C ALA A 149 0.92 11.77 -10.88
N ALA A 150 1.28 11.67 -9.61
CA ALA A 150 2.36 10.83 -9.12
C ALA A 150 2.04 9.33 -9.19
N VAL A 151 0.76 8.93 -9.17
CA VAL A 151 0.34 7.53 -9.24
C VAL A 151 0.63 6.93 -10.60
N ASN A 152 1.32 5.80 -10.62
CA ASN A 152 1.61 5.04 -11.83
C ASN A 152 0.40 4.18 -12.26
N ARG A 153 -0.32 4.65 -13.28
CA ARG A 153 -1.55 3.99 -13.76
C ARG A 153 -1.30 2.67 -14.47
N ASP A 154 -0.11 2.49 -15.00
CA ASP A 154 0.26 1.23 -15.67
C ASP A 154 0.51 0.16 -14.60
N GLU A 155 1.10 0.51 -13.47
CA GLU A 155 1.24 -0.39 -12.32
C GLU A 155 -0.11 -0.78 -11.71
N VAL A 156 -1.07 0.15 -11.63
CA VAL A 156 -2.45 -0.19 -11.19
C VAL A 156 -3.06 -1.28 -12.06
N ARG A 157 -2.82 -1.26 -13.38
CA ARG A 157 -3.34 -2.29 -14.30
C ARG A 157 -2.53 -3.58 -14.22
N ALA A 158 -1.21 -3.45 -14.28
CA ALA A 158 -0.29 -4.58 -14.24
C ALA A 158 -0.45 -5.37 -12.93
N GLY A 159 -0.63 -4.68 -11.81
CA GLY A 159 -0.84 -5.31 -10.51
C GLY A 159 -2.09 -6.19 -10.46
N ALA A 160 -3.23 -5.72 -10.98
CA ALA A 160 -4.44 -6.53 -11.05
C ALA A 160 -4.27 -7.75 -11.97
N GLU A 161 -3.60 -7.57 -13.12
CA GLU A 161 -3.30 -8.64 -14.06
C GLU A 161 -2.37 -9.68 -13.45
N GLU A 162 -1.29 -9.26 -12.80
CA GLU A 162 -0.31 -10.15 -12.16
C GLU A 162 -0.89 -10.91 -10.96
N LEU A 163 -1.80 -10.25 -10.21
CA LEU A 163 -2.56 -10.89 -9.14
C LEU A 163 -3.64 -11.86 -9.67
N GLY A 164 -3.98 -11.77 -10.96
CA GLY A 164 -4.98 -12.63 -11.62
C GLY A 164 -6.42 -12.30 -11.23
N VAL A 165 -6.73 -11.03 -10.94
CA VAL A 165 -8.06 -10.57 -10.53
C VAL A 165 -8.67 -9.60 -11.55
N ASP A 166 -10.00 -9.55 -11.61
CA ASP A 166 -10.69 -8.54 -12.38
C ASP A 166 -10.44 -7.14 -11.79
N VAL A 167 -10.17 -6.15 -12.64
CA VAL A 167 -9.82 -4.79 -12.20
C VAL A 167 -10.95 -4.13 -11.41
N ASP A 168 -12.21 -4.33 -11.79
CA ASP A 168 -13.34 -3.72 -11.08
C ASP A 168 -13.57 -4.38 -9.72
N GLU A 169 -13.41 -5.70 -9.65
CA GLU A 169 -13.46 -6.44 -8.39
C GLU A 169 -12.31 -6.03 -7.47
N HIS A 170 -11.10 -5.88 -8.02
CA HIS A 170 -9.93 -5.44 -7.27
C HIS A 170 -10.12 -4.03 -6.70
N VAL A 171 -10.56 -3.07 -7.51
CA VAL A 171 -10.84 -1.71 -7.06
C VAL A 171 -11.94 -1.70 -6.00
N ALA A 172 -13.01 -2.48 -6.17
CA ALA A 172 -14.09 -2.59 -5.18
C ALA A 172 -13.57 -3.14 -3.86
N PHE A 173 -12.69 -4.15 -3.92
CA PHE A 173 -12.12 -4.79 -2.75
C PHE A 173 -11.21 -3.84 -1.97
N VAL A 174 -10.34 -3.09 -2.65
CA VAL A 174 -9.48 -2.08 -2.01
C VAL A 174 -10.33 -0.95 -1.41
N ILE A 175 -11.35 -0.44 -2.11
CA ILE A 175 -12.29 0.55 -1.54
C ILE A 175 -12.89 0.03 -0.23
N ALA A 176 -13.37 -1.21 -0.20
CA ALA A 176 -13.97 -1.81 0.99
C ALA A 176 -12.96 -1.93 2.14
N ALA A 177 -11.74 -2.38 1.84
CA ALA A 177 -10.67 -2.50 2.83
C ALA A 177 -10.29 -1.15 3.47
N LEU A 178 -10.18 -0.09 2.66
CA LEU A 178 -9.87 1.25 3.17
C LEU A 178 -11.06 1.85 3.95
N ALA A 179 -12.29 1.52 3.56
CA ALA A 179 -13.49 1.98 4.25
C ALA A 179 -13.60 1.43 5.69
N GLU A 180 -13.09 0.21 5.95
CA GLU A 180 -13.02 -0.36 7.30
C GLU A 180 -12.15 0.48 8.26
N ARG A 181 -11.23 1.30 7.71
CA ARG A 181 -10.30 2.14 8.47
C ARG A 181 -10.43 3.63 8.12
N ALA A 182 -11.60 4.05 7.67
CA ALA A 182 -11.84 5.39 7.14
C ALA A 182 -11.46 6.51 8.12
N ASP A 183 -11.71 6.33 9.42
CA ASP A 183 -11.37 7.33 10.46
C ASP A 183 -9.86 7.49 10.60
N GLU A 184 -9.11 6.40 10.67
CA GLU A 184 -7.65 6.40 10.78
C GLU A 184 -6.99 7.01 9.54
N LEU A 185 -7.57 6.76 8.37
CA LEU A 185 -7.11 7.28 7.09
C LEU A 185 -7.59 8.73 6.81
N GLY A 186 -8.50 9.24 7.63
CA GLY A 186 -9.08 10.58 7.43
C GLY A 186 -9.93 10.72 6.18
N ILE A 187 -10.62 9.64 5.78
CA ILE A 187 -11.42 9.57 4.53
C ILE A 187 -12.91 9.28 4.75
N GLN A 188 -13.42 9.40 5.98
CA GLN A 188 -14.82 9.15 6.32
C GLN A 188 -15.80 10.17 5.70
N GLY A 189 -15.30 11.24 5.11
CA GLY A 189 -16.11 12.36 4.60
C GLY A 189 -16.34 13.44 5.66
N ARG A 190 -16.93 14.55 5.22
CA ARG A 190 -17.29 15.66 6.11
C ARG A 190 -18.69 15.40 6.64
N GLU A 191 -18.91 15.58 7.94
CA GLU A 191 -20.25 15.63 8.48
C GLU A 191 -21.03 16.75 7.77
N ALA A 192 -22.29 16.46 7.39
CA ALA A 192 -23.17 17.48 6.87
C ALA A 192 -23.43 18.50 7.99
N ALA A 193 -23.02 19.74 7.78
CA ALA A 193 -23.25 20.84 8.70
C ALA A 193 -24.73 21.21 8.74
#